data_187ada76c02623ec318bea32d7bb909c
#
_entry.id   187ada76c02623ec318bea32d7bb909c
#
_cell.length_a   1.000
_cell.length_b   1.000
_cell.length_c   1.000
_cell.angle_alpha   90.00
_cell.angle_beta   90.00
_cell.angle_gamma   90.00
#
_symmetry.space_group_name_H-M   'P 1'
#
loop_
_entity.id
_entity.type
_entity.pdbx_description
1 polymer ?
#
loop_
_entity_poly.entity_id
_entity_poly.type
_entity_poly.pdbx_seq_one_letter_code
_entity_poly.pdbx_strand_id
1 'polypeptide(L)'
;VSKQEKTNIGWHQDRTYWQVWEEDSPLLTAWVAVSDVTEKDGPMRFVKGSHHWGFLENQGNFHGQDHQKQQSEIEQQQKGGWEEISVTIPAGGMSFHHCLTYHASGSNLSSNLRRSFAIHLRTEKAKPVDDRRIGLTQFIDNLDYCPIIYG
;
A
#
# COMPACT_ATOMS: atom_id res chain seq x y z
N VAL A 1 -32.42 -3.05 6.63
CA VAL A 1 -31.02 -2.79 7.03
C VAL A 1 -30.16 -3.69 6.14
N SER A 2 -29.54 -3.12 5.08
CA SER A 2 -28.61 -3.87 4.23
C SER A 2 -27.44 -4.34 5.10
N LYS A 3 -27.15 -5.65 5.10
CA LYS A 3 -25.88 -6.15 5.61
C LYS A 3 -24.77 -5.44 4.83
N GLN A 4 -24.04 -4.56 5.49
CA GLN A 4 -22.85 -3.97 4.93
C GLN A 4 -21.87 -5.13 4.72
N GLU A 5 -21.57 -5.44 3.46
CA GLU A 5 -20.59 -6.47 3.15
C GLU A 5 -19.26 -6.01 3.76
N LYS A 6 -18.72 -6.86 4.64
CA LYS A 6 -17.40 -6.61 5.23
C LYS A 6 -16.36 -6.85 4.14
N THR A 7 -15.77 -5.79 3.65
CA THR A 7 -14.76 -5.84 2.60
C THR A 7 -13.36 -5.75 3.21
N ASN A 8 -12.50 -6.66 2.81
CA ASN A 8 -11.07 -6.62 3.10
C ASN A 8 -10.33 -5.94 1.94
N ILE A 9 -9.16 -5.39 2.23
CA ILE A 9 -8.12 -5.12 1.24
C ILE A 9 -7.13 -6.28 1.32
N GLY A 10 -7.02 -7.04 0.25
CA GLY A 10 -6.14 -8.22 0.19
C GLY A 10 -4.66 -7.88 0.26
N TRP A 11 -3.82 -8.88 0.54
CA TRP A 11 -2.38 -8.73 0.50
C TRP A 11 -1.89 -8.36 -0.89
N HIS A 12 -1.13 -7.29 -1.01
CA HIS A 12 -0.59 -6.80 -2.27
C HIS A 12 0.67 -5.95 -2.05
N GLN A 13 1.39 -5.71 -3.13
CA GLN A 13 2.44 -4.71 -3.25
C GLN A 13 1.92 -3.57 -4.12
N ASP A 14 2.09 -2.32 -3.72
CA ASP A 14 1.68 -1.14 -4.51
C ASP A 14 2.33 -1.11 -5.89
N ARG A 15 3.54 -1.63 -5.99
CA ARG A 15 4.31 -1.74 -7.24
C ARG A 15 3.52 -2.41 -8.36
N THR A 16 2.60 -3.32 -8.05
CA THR A 16 1.70 -3.97 -9.02
C THR A 16 0.94 -2.97 -9.87
N TYR A 17 0.57 -1.82 -9.30
CA TYR A 17 -0.24 -0.78 -9.95
C TYR A 17 0.61 0.37 -10.50
N TRP A 18 1.91 0.38 -10.23
CA TRP A 18 2.83 1.48 -10.57
C TRP A 18 3.89 1.07 -11.59
N GLN A 19 3.55 0.19 -12.53
CA GLN A 19 4.45 -0.30 -13.58
C GLN A 19 4.85 0.78 -14.60
N VAL A 20 4.28 1.97 -14.51
CA VAL A 20 4.69 3.15 -15.29
C VAL A 20 6.05 3.72 -14.86
N TRP A 21 6.63 3.23 -13.78
CA TRP A 21 7.95 3.58 -13.28
C TRP A 21 8.94 2.47 -13.59
N GLU A 22 10.23 2.81 -13.79
CA GLU A 22 11.32 1.82 -13.87
C GLU A 22 11.38 0.98 -12.59
N GLU A 23 11.87 -0.25 -12.70
CA GLU A 23 11.77 -1.27 -11.64
C GLU A 23 12.39 -0.82 -10.30
N ASP A 24 13.54 -0.15 -10.37
CA ASP A 24 14.32 0.35 -9.22
C ASP A 24 13.92 1.77 -8.79
N SER A 25 12.85 2.31 -9.33
CA SER A 25 12.38 3.62 -8.89
C SER A 25 12.00 3.60 -7.42
N PRO A 26 12.57 4.48 -6.58
CA PRO A 26 12.21 4.57 -5.17
C PRO A 26 10.85 5.22 -5.01
N LEU A 27 9.84 4.40 -4.73
CA LEU A 27 8.45 4.78 -4.57
C LEU A 27 7.94 4.37 -3.19
N LEU A 28 7.12 5.21 -2.58
CA LEU A 28 6.55 4.93 -1.27
C LEU A 28 5.14 5.52 -1.15
N THR A 29 4.38 5.01 -0.19
CA THR A 29 3.07 5.52 0.19
C THR A 29 3.13 6.10 1.60
N ALA A 30 2.62 7.33 1.76
CA ALA A 30 2.23 7.87 3.06
C ALA A 30 0.73 7.61 3.26
N TRP A 31 0.40 6.82 4.26
CA TRP A 31 -0.98 6.55 4.62
C TRP A 31 -1.36 7.38 5.85
N VAL A 32 -2.26 8.35 5.68
CA VAL A 32 -2.64 9.34 6.69
C VAL A 32 -3.99 9.00 7.27
N ALA A 33 -4.06 8.82 8.59
CA ALA A 33 -5.31 8.58 9.30
C ALA A 33 -6.08 9.90 9.50
N VAL A 34 -7.31 9.97 8.99
CA VAL A 34 -8.23 11.12 9.19
C VAL A 34 -9.18 10.88 10.36
N SER A 35 -9.34 9.62 10.76
CA SER A 35 -10.03 9.20 11.98
C SER A 35 -9.10 8.31 12.80
N ASP A 36 -9.37 8.15 14.09
CA ASP A 36 -8.66 7.15 14.88
C ASP A 36 -8.79 5.76 14.26
N VAL A 37 -7.70 5.01 14.29
CA VAL A 37 -7.62 3.64 13.78
C VAL A 37 -7.15 2.72 14.89
N THR A 38 -8.07 1.92 15.41
CA THR A 38 -7.82 0.87 16.41
C THR A 38 -7.78 -0.52 15.76
N GLU A 39 -7.46 -1.54 16.53
CA GLU A 39 -7.48 -2.94 16.07
C GLU A 39 -8.84 -3.39 15.50
N LYS A 40 -9.95 -2.79 15.96
CA LYS A 40 -11.29 -3.12 15.50
C LYS A 40 -11.71 -2.39 14.23
N ASP A 41 -11.01 -1.32 13.87
CA ASP A 41 -11.36 -0.49 12.72
C ASP A 41 -10.75 -1.03 11.41
N GLY A 42 -10.16 -2.24 11.42
CA GLY A 42 -9.49 -2.85 10.28
C GLY A 42 -8.21 -2.08 9.90
N PRO A 43 -7.23 -1.98 10.79
CA PRO A 43 -5.98 -1.25 10.54
C PRO A 43 -5.20 -1.81 9.37
N MET A 44 -4.28 -1.01 8.83
CA MET A 44 -3.28 -1.51 7.90
C MET A 44 -2.40 -2.55 8.60
N ARG A 45 -2.11 -3.64 7.90
CA ARG A 45 -1.16 -4.67 8.33
C ARG A 45 -0.05 -4.74 7.31
N PHE A 46 1.17 -4.83 7.78
CA PHE A 46 2.38 -4.90 6.97
C PHE A 46 3.13 -6.19 7.28
N VAL A 47 3.72 -6.78 6.26
CA VAL A 47 4.68 -7.87 6.44
C VAL A 47 6.07 -7.26 6.59
N LYS A 48 6.64 -7.40 7.78
CA LYS A 48 7.91 -6.79 8.16
C LYS A 48 9.05 -7.26 7.26
N GLY A 49 9.78 -6.30 6.70
CA GLY A 49 10.92 -6.59 5.84
C GLY A 49 10.60 -7.11 4.45
N SER A 50 9.31 -7.28 4.09
CA SER A 50 8.91 -7.87 2.80
C SER A 50 9.33 -7.06 1.58
N HIS A 51 9.65 -5.77 1.73
CA HIS A 51 10.23 -4.96 0.64
C HIS A 51 11.60 -5.47 0.16
N HIS A 52 12.31 -6.25 0.98
CA HIS A 52 13.57 -6.89 0.60
C HIS A 52 13.37 -8.17 -0.25
N TRP A 53 12.16 -8.68 -0.37
CA TRP A 53 11.88 -9.86 -1.19
C TRP A 53 11.85 -9.54 -2.69
N GLY A 54 11.85 -8.24 -3.04
CA GLY A 54 11.70 -7.77 -4.41
C GLY A 54 10.24 -7.79 -4.89
N PHE A 55 10.07 -7.67 -6.19
CA PHE A 55 8.77 -7.75 -6.84
C PHE A 55 8.51 -9.21 -7.22
N LEU A 56 7.65 -9.89 -6.46
CA LEU A 56 7.36 -11.31 -6.66
C LEU A 56 6.39 -11.54 -7.82
N GLU A 57 6.43 -12.73 -8.42
CA GLU A 57 5.48 -13.13 -9.46
C GLU A 57 4.04 -13.11 -8.93
N ASN A 58 3.80 -13.67 -7.74
CA ASN A 58 2.53 -13.48 -7.04
C ASN A 58 2.58 -12.18 -6.23
N GLN A 59 2.12 -11.13 -6.84
CA GLN A 59 2.10 -9.77 -6.29
C GLN A 59 0.96 -9.56 -5.29
N GLY A 60 0.18 -10.61 -5.02
CA GLY A 60 -1.05 -10.53 -4.25
C GLY A 60 -2.23 -9.98 -5.07
N ASN A 61 -3.32 -9.68 -4.39
CA ASN A 61 -4.53 -9.15 -5.02
C ASN A 61 -5.26 -8.21 -4.07
N PHE A 62 -5.30 -6.93 -4.39
CA PHE A 62 -5.99 -5.89 -3.63
C PHE A 62 -7.44 -6.24 -3.30
N HIS A 63 -8.15 -6.89 -4.24
CA HIS A 63 -9.55 -7.31 -4.05
C HIS A 63 -9.70 -8.70 -3.42
N GLY A 64 -8.59 -9.36 -3.06
CA GLY A 64 -8.58 -10.66 -2.42
C GLY A 64 -9.22 -10.63 -1.04
N GLN A 65 -10.19 -11.53 -0.79
CA GLN A 65 -10.91 -11.56 0.49
C GLN A 65 -10.35 -12.62 1.44
N ASP A 66 -9.65 -13.62 0.92
CA ASP A 66 -9.03 -14.70 1.69
C ASP A 66 -7.55 -14.41 1.95
N HIS A 67 -7.27 -13.75 3.08
CA HIS A 67 -5.91 -13.38 3.46
C HIS A 67 -5.02 -14.59 3.75
N GLN A 68 -5.57 -15.70 4.29
CA GLN A 68 -4.78 -16.89 4.60
C GLN A 68 -4.31 -17.59 3.32
N LYS A 69 -5.20 -17.71 2.34
CA LYS A 69 -4.84 -18.26 1.03
C LYS A 69 -3.77 -17.40 0.35
N GLN A 70 -3.96 -16.07 0.31
CA GLN A 70 -2.99 -15.16 -0.28
C GLN A 70 -1.62 -15.25 0.42
N GLN A 71 -1.61 -15.29 1.75
CA GLN A 71 -0.38 -15.46 2.53
C GLN A 71 0.35 -16.74 2.11
N SER A 72 -0.36 -17.88 2.10
CA SER A 72 0.24 -19.18 1.74
C SER A 72 0.83 -19.17 0.33
N GLU A 73 0.17 -18.52 -0.63
CA GLU A 73 0.64 -18.39 -2.01
C GLU A 73 1.88 -17.51 -2.12
N ILE A 74 1.97 -16.42 -1.34
CA ILE A 74 3.12 -15.52 -1.31
C ILE A 74 4.32 -16.21 -0.60
N GLU A 75 4.08 -16.88 0.51
CA GLU A 75 5.13 -17.58 1.28
C GLU A 75 5.84 -18.67 0.46
N GLN A 76 5.19 -19.28 -0.52
CA GLN A 76 5.80 -20.27 -1.42
C GLN A 76 6.91 -19.67 -2.31
N GLN A 77 6.92 -18.36 -2.53
CA GLN A 77 7.85 -17.69 -3.44
C GLN A 77 9.05 -17.05 -2.73
N GLN A 78 9.03 -17.01 -1.39
CA GLN A 78 10.06 -16.33 -0.62
C GLN A 78 10.45 -17.12 0.63
N LYS A 79 11.64 -16.85 1.19
CA LYS A 79 12.19 -17.56 2.35
C LYS A 79 12.35 -16.67 3.59
N GLY A 80 11.86 -15.43 3.54
CA GLY A 80 12.11 -14.42 4.57
C GLY A 80 11.27 -14.54 5.85
N GLY A 81 10.33 -15.48 5.89
CA GLY A 81 9.37 -15.62 6.99
C GLY A 81 8.23 -14.58 6.90
N TRP A 82 7.15 -14.82 7.62
CA TRP A 82 5.97 -13.96 7.62
C TRP A 82 5.73 -13.42 9.02
N GLU A 83 6.08 -12.14 9.23
CA GLU A 83 5.83 -11.42 10.49
C GLU A 83 4.94 -10.22 10.19
N GLU A 84 3.71 -10.23 10.72
CA GLU A 84 2.75 -9.15 10.51
C GLU A 84 2.86 -8.10 11.61
N ILE A 85 2.74 -6.83 11.22
CA ILE A 85 2.60 -5.69 12.12
C ILE A 85 1.29 -4.99 11.80
N SER A 86 0.42 -4.88 12.79
CA SER A 86 -0.81 -4.08 12.73
C SER A 86 -0.50 -2.64 13.15
N VAL A 87 -1.03 -1.68 12.39
CA VAL A 87 -0.73 -0.26 12.60
C VAL A 87 -1.97 0.48 13.11
N THR A 88 -2.04 0.65 14.43
CA THR A 88 -3.03 1.51 15.07
C THR A 88 -2.49 2.93 15.16
N ILE A 89 -3.27 3.91 14.71
CA ILE A 89 -2.82 5.30 14.59
C ILE A 89 -3.96 6.24 15.01
N PRO A 90 -3.70 7.28 15.84
CA PRO A 90 -4.67 8.33 16.09
C PRO A 90 -4.91 9.19 14.85
N ALA A 91 -6.03 9.88 14.80
CA ALA A 91 -6.31 10.88 13.77
C ALA A 91 -5.16 11.89 13.67
N GLY A 92 -4.74 12.18 12.43
CA GLY A 92 -3.58 13.02 12.12
C GLY A 92 -2.24 12.27 12.11
N GLY A 93 -2.19 11.04 12.59
CA GLY A 93 -1.01 10.18 12.47
C GLY A 93 -0.85 9.60 11.06
N MET A 94 0.35 9.12 10.75
CA MET A 94 0.63 8.53 9.44
C MET A 94 1.63 7.37 9.53
N SER A 95 1.59 6.50 8.54
CA SER A 95 2.58 5.46 8.32
C SER A 95 3.16 5.58 6.92
N PHE A 96 4.41 5.14 6.76
CA PHE A 96 5.09 5.11 5.46
C PHE A 96 5.46 3.67 5.12
N HIS A 97 5.28 3.29 3.87
CA HIS A 97 5.73 1.99 3.39
C HIS A 97 6.28 2.07 1.97
N HIS A 98 7.28 1.25 1.71
CA HIS A 98 7.88 1.09 0.39
C HIS A 98 6.90 0.39 -0.55
N CYS A 99 6.92 0.70 -1.85
CA CYS A 99 6.02 0.11 -2.84
C CYS A 99 6.08 -1.43 -2.95
N LEU A 100 7.19 -2.03 -2.52
CA LEU A 100 7.39 -3.49 -2.45
C LEU A 100 6.99 -4.11 -1.10
N THR A 101 6.52 -3.31 -0.12
CA THR A 101 6.05 -3.88 1.15
C THR A 101 4.69 -4.53 0.97
N TYR A 102 4.58 -5.84 1.27
CA TYR A 102 3.28 -6.49 1.33
C TYR A 102 2.45 -5.90 2.44
N HIS A 103 1.25 -5.49 2.09
CA HIS A 103 0.31 -4.92 3.05
C HIS A 103 -1.13 -5.29 2.71
N ALA A 104 -1.99 -5.20 3.72
CA ALA A 104 -3.41 -5.52 3.63
C ALA A 104 -4.18 -4.75 4.70
N SER A 105 -5.49 -4.82 4.68
CA SER A 105 -6.32 -4.45 5.82
C SER A 105 -7.53 -5.37 5.95
N GLY A 106 -7.86 -5.72 7.19
CA GLY A 106 -9.06 -6.48 7.49
C GLY A 106 -10.33 -5.62 7.41
N SER A 107 -11.46 -6.27 7.56
CA SER A 107 -12.75 -5.60 7.65
C SER A 107 -12.82 -4.69 8.89
N ASN A 108 -13.47 -3.56 8.75
CA ASN A 108 -13.85 -2.75 9.91
C ASN A 108 -14.94 -3.48 10.70
N LEU A 109 -14.62 -3.88 11.93
CA LEU A 109 -15.50 -4.58 12.87
C LEU A 109 -16.12 -3.66 13.91
N SER A 110 -15.73 -2.37 13.91
CA SER A 110 -16.29 -1.36 14.80
C SER A 110 -17.53 -0.70 14.20
N SER A 111 -18.16 0.18 14.97
CA SER A 111 -19.22 1.08 14.49
C SER A 111 -18.67 2.39 13.92
N ASN A 112 -17.36 2.62 14.01
CA ASN A 112 -16.73 3.86 13.58
C ASN A 112 -16.40 3.83 12.07
N LEU A 113 -16.43 5.00 11.45
CA LEU A 113 -15.95 5.15 10.08
C LEU A 113 -14.43 5.33 10.08
N ARG A 114 -13.69 4.41 9.46
CA ARG A 114 -12.28 4.58 9.16
C ARG A 114 -12.11 5.43 7.91
N ARG A 115 -11.47 6.59 8.07
CA ARG A 115 -11.16 7.51 6.97
C ARG A 115 -9.66 7.73 6.88
N SER A 116 -9.14 7.75 5.66
CA SER A 116 -7.71 7.92 5.41
C SER A 116 -7.45 8.49 4.03
N PHE A 117 -6.24 9.03 3.84
CA PHE A 117 -5.65 9.32 2.53
C PHE A 117 -4.44 8.41 2.31
N ALA A 118 -4.32 7.89 1.10
CA ALA A 118 -3.08 7.29 0.62
C ALA A 118 -2.43 8.28 -0.35
N ILE A 119 -1.25 8.77 -0.01
CA ILE A 119 -0.49 9.73 -0.80
C ILE A 119 0.70 8.97 -1.38
N HIS A 120 0.78 8.89 -2.70
CA HIS A 120 1.86 8.21 -3.39
C HIS A 120 3.00 9.20 -3.64
N LEU A 121 4.19 8.80 -3.24
CA LEU A 121 5.39 9.63 -3.24
C LEU A 121 6.48 8.98 -4.08
N ARG A 122 7.28 9.81 -4.73
CA ARG A 122 8.50 9.41 -5.41
C ARG A 122 9.68 10.26 -4.97
N THR A 123 10.87 9.74 -5.12
CA THR A 123 12.08 10.55 -5.02
C THR A 123 12.48 11.09 -6.40
N GLU A 124 13.45 12.02 -6.44
CA GLU A 124 14.05 12.53 -7.67
C GLU A 124 14.75 11.45 -8.51
N LYS A 125 15.04 10.28 -7.89
CA LYS A 125 15.65 9.12 -8.56
C LYS A 125 14.66 8.25 -9.31
N ALA A 126 13.35 8.42 -9.04
CA ALA A 126 12.31 7.65 -9.72
C ALA A 126 12.18 8.09 -11.19
N LYS A 127 12.21 7.12 -12.10
CA LYS A 127 12.16 7.35 -13.55
C LYS A 127 10.93 6.68 -14.16
N PRO A 128 10.20 7.37 -15.02
CA PRO A 128 9.13 6.74 -15.78
C PRO A 128 9.73 5.81 -16.86
N VAL A 129 9.03 4.69 -17.12
CA VAL A 129 9.40 3.73 -18.18
C VAL A 129 9.36 4.38 -19.57
N ASP A 130 8.48 5.36 -19.75
CA ASP A 130 8.22 5.99 -21.03
C ASP A 130 8.22 7.53 -20.90
N ASP A 131 8.88 8.18 -21.84
CA ASP A 131 8.94 9.65 -21.91
C ASP A 131 7.60 10.29 -22.31
N ARG A 132 6.63 9.52 -22.78
CA ARG A 132 5.33 10.03 -23.24
C ARG A 132 4.45 10.65 -22.18
N ARG A 133 4.78 10.50 -20.91
CA ARG A 133 4.00 11.10 -19.82
C ARG A 133 2.50 10.79 -19.91
N ILE A 134 2.14 9.53 -19.75
CA ILE A 134 0.75 9.05 -19.78
C ILE A 134 0.30 8.53 -18.40
N GLY A 135 -1.00 8.48 -18.17
CA GLY A 135 -1.58 7.96 -16.95
C GLY A 135 -1.05 8.68 -15.70
N LEU A 136 -0.48 7.94 -14.76
CA LEU A 136 0.05 8.47 -13.50
C LEU A 136 1.27 9.39 -13.68
N THR A 137 1.94 9.33 -14.84
CA THR A 137 3.16 10.12 -15.08
C THR A 137 2.91 11.44 -15.82
N GLN A 138 1.70 11.69 -16.33
CA GLN A 138 1.43 12.85 -17.18
C GLN A 138 1.69 14.20 -16.50
N PHE A 139 1.60 14.28 -15.18
CA PHE A 139 1.76 15.53 -14.43
C PHE A 139 3.00 15.55 -13.51
N ILE A 140 3.90 14.56 -13.62
CA ILE A 140 5.04 14.45 -12.68
C ILE A 140 5.98 15.63 -12.69
N ASP A 141 6.04 16.37 -13.80
CA ASP A 141 6.88 17.55 -13.95
C ASP A 141 6.13 18.87 -13.68
N ASN A 142 4.85 18.80 -13.33
CA ASN A 142 4.00 19.93 -13.00
C ASN A 142 3.89 20.07 -11.47
N LEU A 143 4.50 21.11 -10.90
CA LEU A 143 4.55 21.34 -9.47
C LEU A 143 3.19 21.67 -8.81
N ASP A 144 2.18 22.11 -9.60
CA ASP A 144 0.83 22.32 -9.08
C ASP A 144 0.13 21.00 -8.76
N TYR A 145 0.46 19.92 -9.48
CA TYR A 145 -0.09 18.57 -9.28
C TYR A 145 0.83 17.64 -8.49
N CYS A 146 2.14 17.79 -8.68
CA CYS A 146 3.16 16.96 -8.05
C CYS A 146 4.20 17.86 -7.35
N PRO A 147 3.83 18.54 -6.27
CA PRO A 147 4.73 19.47 -5.57
C PRO A 147 5.91 18.72 -4.94
N ILE A 148 7.04 19.41 -4.86
CA ILE A 148 8.17 18.97 -4.05
C ILE A 148 7.82 19.26 -2.59
N ILE A 149 7.72 18.21 -1.76
CA ILE A 149 7.36 18.32 -0.36
C ILE A 149 8.57 18.30 0.58
N TYR A 150 9.71 17.87 0.06
CA TYR A 150 11.01 17.88 0.73
C TYR A 150 12.14 17.91 -0.30
N GLY A 151 13.14 18.79 -0.13
CA GLY A 151 14.29 18.96 -0.97
C GLY A 151 15.40 19.74 -0.28
#